data_c9d1632c24c3e547534de4618a47d544
#
_entry.id   c9d1632c24c3e547534de4618a47d544
#
_cell.length_a   1.000
_cell.length_b   1.000
_cell.length_c   1.000
_cell.angle_alpha   90.00
_cell.angle_beta   90.00
_cell.angle_gamma   90.00
#
_symmetry.space_group_name_H-M   'P 1'
#
loop_
_entity.id
_entity.type
_entity.pdbx_description
1 polymer ?
#
loop_
_entity_poly.entity_id
_entity_poly.type
_entity_poly.pdbx_seq_one_letter_code
_entity_poly.pdbx_strand_id
1 'polypeptide(L)'
;MEPPTYLAKKHKHPRDKRIVFDEGPHVYYIDGDDSFTSCTTWNHSHFPHFNADKIIKNMMRSKKWPNSKYFGMTPDAIKALWSENGRLASEAGTKMHYDIECFYNDEEVEVEEDCIEWQYFENFEKEVGQHLKPYRTEWTIFDEEMKIAGSIDMIYEKPNGHLLIYDWKRCKEIKKSNYFESA
;
A
#
# COMPACT_ATOMS: atom_id res chain seq x y z
N MET A 1 11.40 -5.27 10.69
CA MET A 1 12.05 -3.99 11.09
C MET A 1 11.13 -3.31 12.08
N GLU A 2 11.66 -2.63 13.10
CA GLU A 2 10.80 -1.88 14.02
C GLU A 2 10.31 -0.60 13.33
N PRO A 3 9.01 -0.25 13.42
CA PRO A 3 8.50 0.95 12.78
C PRO A 3 9.05 2.21 13.42
N PRO A 4 9.38 3.25 12.65
CA PRO A 4 9.80 4.54 13.17
C PRO A 4 8.72 5.20 14.03
N THR A 5 9.13 5.94 15.06
CA THR A 5 8.18 6.43 16.07
C THR A 5 8.22 7.93 16.35
N TYR A 6 9.06 8.69 15.65
CA TYR A 6 9.23 10.13 15.92
C TYR A 6 7.92 10.91 15.75
N LEU A 7 7.27 10.82 14.60
CA LEU A 7 6.01 11.52 14.34
C LEU A 7 4.87 11.02 15.22
N ALA A 8 4.83 9.71 15.49
CA ALA A 8 3.83 9.13 16.39
C ALA A 8 3.99 9.64 17.84
N LYS A 9 5.20 9.81 18.32
CA LYS A 9 5.48 10.41 19.64
C LYS A 9 5.14 11.90 19.68
N LYS A 10 5.39 12.62 18.60
CA LYS A 10 5.13 14.05 18.46
C LYS A 10 3.64 14.38 18.37
N HIS A 11 2.87 13.57 17.68
CA HIS A 11 1.45 13.74 17.41
C HIS A 11 0.61 12.60 17.98
N LYS A 12 0.73 12.36 19.30
CA LYS A 12 -0.01 11.32 20.02
C LYS A 12 -1.51 11.54 19.96
N HIS A 13 -2.27 10.46 19.77
CA HIS A 13 -3.71 10.47 19.82
C HIS A 13 -4.22 9.46 20.88
N PRO A 14 -5.28 9.75 21.64
CA PRO A 14 -5.79 8.83 22.67
C PRO A 14 -6.18 7.44 22.15
N ARG A 15 -6.62 7.36 20.89
CA ARG A 15 -7.02 6.09 20.25
C ARG A 15 -5.82 5.21 19.85
N ASP A 16 -4.60 5.75 19.77
CA ASP A 16 -3.40 4.96 19.42
C ASP A 16 -3.18 3.77 20.39
N LYS A 17 -3.62 3.89 21.63
CA LYS A 17 -3.49 2.84 22.65
C LYS A 17 -4.48 1.68 22.46
N ARG A 18 -5.54 1.89 21.70
CA ARG A 18 -6.67 0.98 21.58
C ARG A 18 -6.52 0.04 20.39
N ILE A 19 -5.66 0.38 19.45
CA ILE A 19 -5.45 -0.38 18.23
C ILE A 19 -4.05 -1.00 18.19
N VAL A 20 -4.00 -2.29 17.88
CA VAL A 20 -2.77 -3.03 17.61
C VAL A 20 -2.96 -3.71 16.26
N PHE A 21 -1.99 -3.57 15.38
CA PHE A 21 -1.96 -4.28 14.11
C PHE A 21 -0.94 -5.42 14.19
N ASP A 22 -1.40 -6.65 13.96
CA ASP A 22 -0.54 -7.83 13.82
C ASP A 22 -0.30 -8.07 12.33
N GLU A 23 0.91 -7.74 11.89
CA GLU A 23 1.32 -7.82 10.48
C GLU A 23 1.29 -9.27 9.94
N GLY A 24 1.65 -10.26 10.76
CA GLY A 24 1.73 -11.66 10.35
C GLY A 24 0.40 -12.19 9.81
N PRO A 25 -0.69 -12.22 10.61
CA PRO A 25 -2.01 -12.59 10.14
C PRO A 25 -2.77 -11.46 9.47
N HIS A 26 -2.23 -10.24 9.43
CA HIS A 26 -2.86 -9.01 8.92
C HIS A 26 -4.18 -8.69 9.63
N VAL A 27 -4.15 -8.70 10.96
CA VAL A 27 -5.33 -8.51 11.82
C VAL A 27 -5.18 -7.26 12.69
N TYR A 28 -6.25 -6.49 12.78
CA TYR A 28 -6.35 -5.36 13.70
C TYR A 28 -7.09 -5.78 14.96
N TYR A 29 -6.51 -5.49 16.12
CA TYR A 29 -7.11 -5.69 17.43
C TYR A 29 -7.47 -4.33 18.02
N ILE A 30 -8.74 -4.08 18.27
CA ILE A 30 -9.20 -2.85 18.92
C ILE A 30 -9.72 -3.21 20.31
N ASP A 31 -9.02 -2.75 21.35
CA ASP A 31 -9.24 -3.14 22.74
C ASP A 31 -9.29 -4.67 22.95
N GLY A 32 -8.52 -5.42 22.12
CA GLY A 32 -8.48 -6.88 22.13
C GLY A 32 -9.54 -7.57 21.27
N ASP A 33 -10.41 -6.84 20.59
CA ASP A 33 -11.41 -7.36 19.65
C ASP A 33 -10.82 -7.46 18.24
N ASP A 34 -10.81 -8.64 17.66
CA ASP A 34 -10.31 -8.97 16.31
C ASP A 34 -11.41 -9.02 15.24
N SER A 35 -12.64 -8.63 15.57
CA SER A 35 -13.77 -8.65 14.65
C SER A 35 -13.78 -7.52 13.61
N PHE A 36 -12.76 -6.66 13.62
CA PHE A 36 -12.64 -5.55 12.68
C PHE A 36 -12.12 -6.03 11.32
N THR A 37 -12.81 -5.60 10.27
CA THR A 37 -12.38 -5.86 8.88
C THR A 37 -11.39 -4.80 8.44
N SER A 38 -10.30 -5.18 7.75
CA SER A 38 -9.40 -4.18 7.18
C SER A 38 -10.10 -3.38 6.06
N CYS A 39 -9.79 -2.08 5.93
CA CYS A 39 -10.30 -1.24 4.85
C CYS A 39 -10.07 -1.86 3.46
N THR A 40 -8.90 -2.46 3.23
CA THR A 40 -8.57 -3.17 1.98
C THR A 40 -9.47 -4.37 1.74
N THR A 41 -9.69 -5.21 2.74
CA THR A 41 -10.58 -6.39 2.63
C THR A 41 -12.02 -5.94 2.38
N TRP A 42 -12.49 -4.93 3.10
CA TRP A 42 -13.82 -4.37 2.91
C TRP A 42 -14.00 -3.83 1.48
N ASN A 43 -13.06 -3.02 1.02
CA ASN A 43 -13.08 -2.47 -0.34
C ASN A 43 -13.08 -3.59 -1.39
N HIS A 44 -12.19 -4.57 -1.29
CA HIS A 44 -12.09 -5.69 -2.24
C HIS A 44 -13.38 -6.53 -2.28
N SER A 45 -14.18 -6.58 -1.21
CA SER A 45 -15.45 -7.31 -1.21
C SER A 45 -16.49 -6.75 -2.18
N HIS A 46 -16.33 -5.50 -2.62
CA HIS A 46 -17.21 -4.82 -3.57
C HIS A 46 -16.81 -5.01 -5.03
N PHE A 47 -15.66 -5.62 -5.30
CA PHE A 47 -15.13 -5.82 -6.65
C PHE A 47 -15.00 -7.30 -7.02
N PRO A 48 -15.07 -7.64 -8.32
CA PRO A 48 -14.85 -9.01 -8.77
C PRO A 48 -13.44 -9.49 -8.43
N HIS A 49 -13.34 -10.64 -7.79
CA HIS A 49 -12.04 -11.25 -7.48
C HIS A 49 -11.27 -11.65 -8.74
N PHE A 50 -9.96 -11.45 -8.70
CA PHE A 50 -9.05 -11.91 -9.73
C PHE A 50 -9.09 -13.43 -9.86
N ASN A 51 -9.39 -13.93 -11.07
CA ASN A 51 -9.45 -15.36 -11.36
C ASN A 51 -8.46 -15.71 -12.46
N ALA A 52 -7.27 -16.16 -12.07
CA ALA A 52 -6.19 -16.49 -12.98
C ALA A 52 -6.59 -17.56 -14.01
N ASP A 53 -7.29 -18.62 -13.59
CA ASP A 53 -7.69 -19.71 -14.48
C ASP A 53 -8.63 -19.22 -15.58
N LYS A 54 -9.63 -18.40 -15.23
CA LYS A 54 -10.56 -17.81 -16.19
C LYS A 54 -9.83 -16.89 -17.17
N ILE A 55 -8.91 -16.06 -16.68
CA ILE A 55 -8.16 -15.11 -17.50
C ILE A 55 -7.25 -15.85 -18.47
N ILE A 56 -6.46 -16.82 -17.98
CA ILE A 56 -5.54 -17.63 -18.79
C ILE A 56 -6.32 -18.38 -19.86
N LYS A 57 -7.42 -19.06 -19.49
CA LYS A 57 -8.26 -19.78 -20.43
C LYS A 57 -8.79 -18.88 -21.54
N ASN A 58 -9.23 -17.66 -21.21
CA ASN A 58 -9.71 -16.68 -22.21
C ASN A 58 -8.56 -16.17 -23.09
N MET A 59 -7.41 -15.90 -22.50
CA MET A 59 -6.22 -15.45 -23.21
C MET A 59 -5.74 -16.50 -24.23
N MET A 60 -5.67 -17.78 -23.84
CA MET A 60 -5.25 -18.88 -24.71
C MET A 60 -6.21 -19.16 -25.85
N ARG A 61 -7.50 -18.80 -25.70
CA ARG A 61 -8.52 -18.91 -26.77
C ARG A 61 -8.58 -17.71 -27.70
N SER A 62 -7.88 -16.63 -27.34
CA SER A 62 -7.89 -15.40 -28.12
C SER A 62 -7.11 -15.57 -29.44
N LYS A 63 -7.57 -14.93 -30.51
CA LYS A 63 -6.83 -14.81 -31.77
C LYS A 63 -5.45 -14.16 -31.61
N LYS A 64 -5.25 -13.40 -30.51
CA LYS A 64 -3.97 -12.76 -30.19
C LYS A 64 -3.01 -13.69 -29.45
N TRP A 65 -3.42 -14.91 -29.09
CA TRP A 65 -2.60 -15.84 -28.33
C TRP A 65 -1.21 -16.13 -28.94
N PRO A 66 -1.07 -16.37 -30.28
CA PRO A 66 0.22 -16.62 -30.90
C PRO A 66 1.23 -15.45 -30.75
N ASN A 67 0.72 -14.24 -30.52
CA ASN A 67 1.53 -13.03 -30.33
C ASN A 67 1.65 -12.65 -28.84
N SER A 68 1.16 -13.49 -27.93
CA SER A 68 1.28 -13.25 -26.49
C SER A 68 2.69 -13.57 -26.00
N LYS A 69 3.19 -12.78 -25.06
CA LYS A 69 4.46 -13.08 -24.36
C LYS A 69 4.41 -14.41 -23.58
N TYR A 70 3.25 -14.98 -23.39
CA TYR A 70 3.03 -16.25 -22.73
C TYR A 70 2.85 -17.42 -23.72
N PHE A 71 2.94 -17.17 -25.02
CA PHE A 71 2.76 -18.22 -26.02
C PHE A 71 3.74 -19.38 -25.81
N GLY A 72 3.21 -20.60 -25.82
CA GLY A 72 4.00 -21.83 -25.53
C GLY A 72 4.12 -22.19 -24.05
N MET A 73 3.68 -21.32 -23.13
CA MET A 73 3.66 -21.64 -21.70
C MET A 73 2.41 -22.45 -21.33
N THR A 74 2.55 -23.33 -20.31
CA THR A 74 1.41 -24.01 -19.68
C THR A 74 0.63 -23.04 -18.77
N PRO A 75 -0.66 -23.28 -18.52
CA PRO A 75 -1.44 -22.48 -17.55
C PRO A 75 -0.77 -22.35 -16.17
N ASP A 76 -0.19 -23.44 -15.67
CA ASP A 76 0.47 -23.47 -14.37
C ASP A 76 1.77 -22.65 -14.37
N ALA A 77 2.54 -22.69 -15.46
CA ALA A 77 3.73 -21.85 -15.60
C ALA A 77 3.36 -20.35 -15.64
N ILE A 78 2.25 -19.98 -16.28
CA ILE A 78 1.76 -18.59 -16.30
C ILE A 78 1.31 -18.18 -14.90
N LYS A 79 0.57 -19.03 -14.17
CA LYS A 79 0.15 -18.76 -12.79
C LYS A 79 1.35 -18.55 -11.87
N ALA A 80 2.33 -19.44 -11.94
CA ALA A 80 3.57 -19.34 -11.16
C ALA A 80 4.31 -18.02 -11.45
N LEU A 81 4.45 -17.65 -12.72
CA LEU A 81 5.06 -16.37 -13.11
C LEU A 81 4.29 -15.17 -12.59
N TRP A 82 2.95 -15.19 -12.63
CA TRP A 82 2.13 -14.10 -12.09
C TRP A 82 2.22 -14.00 -10.58
N SER A 83 2.21 -15.14 -9.88
CA SER A 83 2.39 -15.19 -8.43
C SER A 83 3.75 -14.61 -8.01
N GLU A 84 4.82 -15.01 -8.68
CA GLU A 84 6.16 -14.48 -8.39
C GLU A 84 6.26 -12.98 -8.68
N ASN A 85 5.74 -12.52 -9.81
CA ASN A 85 5.69 -11.08 -10.11
C ASN A 85 4.87 -10.30 -9.07
N GLY A 86 3.77 -10.88 -8.57
CA GLY A 86 2.97 -10.28 -7.49
C GLY A 86 3.73 -10.19 -6.19
N ARG A 87 4.43 -11.27 -5.80
CA ARG A 87 5.27 -11.30 -4.60
C ARG A 87 6.37 -10.23 -4.65
N LEU A 88 7.13 -10.17 -5.74
CA LEU A 88 8.19 -9.18 -5.93
C LEU A 88 7.65 -7.74 -5.93
N ALA A 89 6.49 -7.51 -6.54
CA ALA A 89 5.86 -6.21 -6.55
C ALA A 89 5.39 -5.78 -5.15
N SER A 90 4.85 -6.72 -4.36
CA SER A 90 4.42 -6.48 -2.98
C SER A 90 5.62 -6.15 -2.08
N GLU A 91 6.70 -6.95 -2.16
CA GLU A 91 7.91 -6.72 -1.37
C GLU A 91 8.55 -5.36 -1.68
N ALA A 92 8.65 -5.01 -2.97
CA ALA A 92 9.16 -3.70 -3.36
C ALA A 92 8.23 -2.54 -2.94
N GLY A 93 6.91 -2.76 -2.93
CA GLY A 93 5.95 -1.80 -2.39
C GLY A 93 6.13 -1.58 -0.90
N THR A 94 6.19 -2.67 -0.12
CA THR A 94 6.41 -2.61 1.34
C THR A 94 7.72 -1.90 1.68
N LYS A 95 8.81 -2.20 0.95
CA LYS A 95 10.09 -1.51 1.15
C LYS A 95 9.97 -0.01 0.88
N MET A 96 9.32 0.38 -0.21
CA MET A 96 9.12 1.80 -0.57
C MET A 96 8.36 2.55 0.53
N HIS A 97 7.26 1.98 1.06
CA HIS A 97 6.50 2.58 2.16
C HIS A 97 7.39 2.75 3.41
N TYR A 98 8.13 1.71 3.77
CA TYR A 98 9.03 1.76 4.92
C TYR A 98 10.15 2.80 4.76
N ASP A 99 10.77 2.90 3.58
CA ASP A 99 11.82 3.88 3.30
C ASP A 99 11.26 5.32 3.42
N ILE A 100 10.07 5.57 2.89
CA ILE A 100 9.38 6.87 3.02
C ILE A 100 9.01 7.16 4.47
N GLU A 101 8.54 6.16 5.21
CA GLU A 101 8.26 6.29 6.64
C GLU A 101 9.51 6.65 7.43
N CYS A 102 10.65 5.98 7.19
CA CYS A 102 11.94 6.30 7.79
C CYS A 102 12.35 7.75 7.51
N PHE A 103 12.26 8.18 6.25
CA PHE A 103 12.61 9.54 5.85
C PHE A 103 11.85 10.60 6.67
N TYR A 104 10.52 10.47 6.81
CA TYR A 104 9.72 11.44 7.56
C TYR A 104 9.84 11.33 9.09
N ASN A 105 10.44 10.27 9.59
CA ASN A 105 10.69 10.07 11.01
C ASN A 105 12.14 10.32 11.43
N ASP A 106 12.96 10.95 10.56
CA ASP A 106 14.37 11.27 10.80
C ASP A 106 15.25 10.02 11.03
N GLU A 107 14.86 8.87 10.46
CA GLU A 107 15.66 7.64 10.48
C GLU A 107 16.53 7.53 9.22
N GLU A 108 17.60 6.75 9.30
CA GLU A 108 18.48 6.50 8.17
C GLU A 108 17.77 5.65 7.09
N VAL A 109 17.88 6.07 5.84
CA VAL A 109 17.28 5.36 4.70
C VAL A 109 18.40 4.79 3.83
N GLU A 110 18.41 3.47 3.68
CA GLU A 110 19.32 2.77 2.78
C GLU A 110 18.60 2.42 1.46
N VAL A 111 18.89 3.17 0.41
CA VAL A 111 18.32 2.99 -0.93
C VAL A 111 19.42 2.75 -1.95
N GLU A 112 19.18 1.83 -2.88
CA GLU A 112 20.08 1.60 -4.00
C GLU A 112 20.12 2.84 -4.91
N GLU A 113 21.32 3.17 -5.44
CA GLU A 113 21.56 4.40 -6.21
C GLU A 113 20.66 4.54 -7.45
N ASP A 114 20.21 3.42 -8.03
CA ASP A 114 19.35 3.37 -9.22
C ASP A 114 17.87 3.06 -8.89
N CYS A 115 17.46 3.16 -7.62
CA CYS A 115 16.06 2.95 -7.20
C CYS A 115 15.15 4.03 -7.78
N ILE A 116 14.40 3.69 -8.82
CA ILE A 116 13.54 4.63 -9.53
C ILE A 116 12.35 5.12 -8.68
N GLU A 117 11.83 4.27 -7.81
CA GLU A 117 10.76 4.62 -6.86
C GLU A 117 11.21 5.72 -5.92
N TRP A 118 12.46 5.63 -5.43
CA TRP A 118 13.04 6.65 -4.56
C TRP A 118 13.28 7.96 -5.29
N GLN A 119 13.76 7.92 -6.53
CA GLN A 119 13.92 9.13 -7.36
C GLN A 119 12.59 9.85 -7.59
N TYR A 120 11.49 9.11 -7.78
CA TYR A 120 10.15 9.72 -7.85
C TYR A 120 9.71 10.32 -6.53
N PHE A 121 10.00 9.67 -5.42
CA PHE A 121 9.72 10.23 -4.10
C PHE A 121 10.53 11.50 -3.82
N GLU A 122 11.82 11.53 -4.14
CA GLU A 122 12.67 12.73 -4.02
C GLU A 122 12.15 13.90 -4.88
N ASN A 123 11.68 13.61 -6.10
CA ASN A 123 11.06 14.63 -6.93
C ASN A 123 9.77 15.17 -6.32
N PHE A 124 8.92 14.29 -5.79
CA PHE A 124 7.72 14.69 -5.06
C PHE A 124 8.08 15.55 -3.85
N GLU A 125 9.05 15.14 -3.04
CA GLU A 125 9.49 15.89 -1.86
C GLU A 125 9.99 17.27 -2.23
N LYS A 126 10.82 17.37 -3.28
CA LYS A 126 11.36 18.63 -3.79
C LYS A 126 10.30 19.57 -4.34
N GLU A 127 9.26 19.06 -5.02
CA GLU A 127 8.24 19.88 -5.67
C GLU A 127 7.04 20.17 -4.76
N VAL A 128 6.68 19.24 -3.87
CA VAL A 128 5.44 19.31 -3.09
C VAL A 128 5.69 19.11 -1.59
N GLY A 129 6.34 18.02 -1.21
CA GLY A 129 6.47 17.57 0.19
C GLY A 129 7.14 18.60 1.08
N GLN A 130 8.22 19.26 0.60
CA GLN A 130 8.93 20.31 1.34
C GLN A 130 8.05 21.50 1.76
N HIS A 131 6.90 21.69 1.14
CA HIS A 131 5.94 22.75 1.45
C HIS A 131 4.83 22.30 2.40
N LEU A 132 4.85 21.04 2.80
CA LEU A 132 3.89 20.41 3.69
C LEU A 132 4.59 20.04 4.99
N LYS A 133 3.84 20.05 6.10
CA LYS A 133 4.40 19.66 7.39
C LYS A 133 4.02 18.20 7.69
N PRO A 134 4.99 17.27 7.78
CA PRO A 134 4.72 15.89 8.16
C PRO A 134 4.01 15.83 9.53
N TYR A 135 2.91 15.07 9.58
CA TYR A 135 2.10 14.91 10.78
C TYR A 135 2.16 13.49 11.32
N ARG A 136 1.80 12.49 10.51
CA ARG A 136 1.86 11.07 10.88
C ARG A 136 2.15 10.21 9.65
N THR A 137 2.86 9.10 9.86
CA THR A 137 3.08 8.03 8.88
C THR A 137 2.47 6.73 9.39
N GLU A 138 2.04 5.84 8.51
CA GLU A 138 1.49 4.51 8.80
C GLU A 138 0.55 4.52 10.02
N TRP A 139 -0.33 5.52 10.04
CA TRP A 139 -1.21 5.72 11.19
C TRP A 139 -2.39 4.79 11.16
N THR A 140 -2.40 3.80 12.04
CA THR A 140 -3.54 2.89 12.22
C THR A 140 -4.74 3.61 12.82
N ILE A 141 -5.88 3.48 12.18
CA ILE A 141 -7.15 4.07 12.59
C ILE A 141 -8.27 3.04 12.52
N PHE A 142 -9.38 3.30 13.20
CA PHE A 142 -10.53 2.40 13.18
C PHE A 142 -11.86 3.16 13.37
N ASP A 143 -12.91 2.56 12.86
CA ASP A 143 -14.31 2.96 13.10
C ASP A 143 -15.05 1.86 13.85
N GLU A 144 -15.64 2.21 15.01
CA GLU A 144 -16.30 1.24 15.90
C GLU A 144 -17.70 0.86 15.42
N GLU A 145 -18.38 1.76 14.73
CA GLU A 145 -19.74 1.53 14.23
C GLU A 145 -19.69 0.59 13.01
N MET A 146 -18.81 0.87 12.07
CA MET A 146 -18.64 0.05 10.88
C MET A 146 -17.78 -1.19 11.10
N LYS A 147 -17.06 -1.29 12.22
CA LYS A 147 -16.09 -2.36 12.50
C LYS A 147 -15.02 -2.46 11.40
N ILE A 148 -14.49 -1.33 11.00
CA ILE A 148 -13.44 -1.22 9.97
C ILE A 148 -12.19 -0.64 10.60
N ALA A 149 -11.02 -1.14 10.21
CA ALA A 149 -9.72 -0.60 10.59
C ALA A 149 -8.77 -0.54 9.38
N GLY A 150 -7.77 0.32 9.45
CA GLY A 150 -6.78 0.45 8.38
C GLY A 150 -5.60 1.32 8.79
N SER A 151 -4.60 1.42 7.91
CA SER A 151 -3.47 2.33 8.04
C SER A 151 -3.56 3.44 6.99
N ILE A 152 -3.15 4.64 7.38
CA ILE A 152 -2.98 5.78 6.48
C ILE A 152 -1.49 5.95 6.26
N ASP A 153 -1.03 5.86 5.01
CA ASP A 153 0.39 5.90 4.65
C ASP A 153 1.05 7.19 5.13
N MET A 154 0.42 8.35 4.85
CA MET A 154 0.98 9.64 5.21
C MET A 154 -0.09 10.69 5.48
N ILE A 155 0.10 11.48 6.52
CA ILE A 155 -0.69 12.68 6.81
C ILE A 155 0.24 13.89 6.89
N TYR A 156 -0.16 14.94 6.18
CA TYR A 156 0.46 16.27 6.29
C TYR A 156 -0.50 17.28 6.91
N GLU A 157 0.07 18.24 7.61
CA GLU A 157 -0.63 19.41 8.14
C GLU A 157 -0.37 20.62 7.26
N LYS A 158 -1.43 21.28 6.81
CA LYS A 158 -1.35 22.58 6.13
C LYS A 158 -1.12 23.73 7.12
N PRO A 159 -0.62 24.90 6.67
CA PRO A 159 -0.46 26.08 7.53
C PRO A 159 -1.76 26.54 8.25
N ASN A 160 -2.92 26.21 7.70
CA ASN A 160 -4.21 26.49 8.31
C ASN A 160 -4.72 25.42 9.28
N GLY A 161 -3.89 24.40 9.58
CA GLY A 161 -4.21 23.31 10.48
C GLY A 161 -5.04 22.17 9.87
N HIS A 162 -5.40 22.25 8.58
CA HIS A 162 -6.10 21.16 7.90
C HIS A 162 -5.14 20.01 7.63
N LEU A 163 -5.61 18.79 7.86
CA LEU A 163 -4.88 17.57 7.55
C LEU A 163 -5.16 17.11 6.11
N LEU A 164 -4.13 16.60 5.46
CA LEU A 164 -4.17 16.01 4.12
C LEU A 164 -3.73 14.56 4.22
N ILE A 165 -4.51 13.67 3.64
CA ILE A 165 -4.18 12.25 3.51
C ILE A 165 -3.48 12.05 2.18
N TYR A 166 -2.33 11.39 2.22
CA TYR A 166 -1.58 10.92 1.06
C TYR A 166 -1.42 9.41 1.13
N ASP A 167 -1.48 8.76 -0.03
CA ASP A 167 -1.36 7.33 -0.19
C ASP A 167 -0.29 7.05 -1.25
N TRP A 168 0.67 6.21 -0.92
CA TRP A 168 1.78 5.86 -1.80
C TRP A 168 1.45 4.61 -2.60
N LYS A 169 1.48 4.68 -3.93
CA LYS A 169 1.17 3.54 -4.78
C LYS A 169 2.28 3.24 -5.77
N ARG A 170 2.87 2.05 -5.62
CA ARG A 170 3.81 1.52 -6.58
C ARG A 170 3.06 0.89 -7.75
N CYS A 171 3.07 1.52 -8.91
CA CYS A 171 2.42 1.00 -10.11
C CYS A 171 3.27 1.23 -11.37
N LYS A 172 3.11 0.36 -12.37
CA LYS A 172 3.82 0.50 -13.66
C LYS A 172 3.26 1.63 -14.52
N GLU A 173 1.99 1.92 -14.38
CA GLU A 173 1.28 2.97 -15.11
C GLU A 173 0.02 3.37 -14.34
N ILE A 174 -0.39 4.61 -14.47
CA ILE A 174 -1.64 5.11 -13.86
C ILE A 174 -2.78 4.79 -14.83
N LYS A 175 -3.75 3.98 -14.39
CA LYS A 175 -4.96 3.63 -15.13
C LYS A 175 -6.19 4.15 -14.40
N LYS A 176 -7.26 4.48 -15.16
CA LYS A 176 -8.54 4.90 -14.54
C LYS A 176 -9.11 3.84 -13.58
N SER A 177 -8.94 2.55 -13.89
CA SER A 177 -9.37 1.45 -13.02
C SER A 177 -8.68 1.44 -11.66
N ASN A 178 -7.47 1.97 -11.57
CA ASN A 178 -6.74 1.99 -10.30
C ASN A 178 -7.33 3.00 -9.31
N TYR A 179 -8.03 4.03 -9.77
CA TYR A 179 -8.68 5.02 -8.90
C TYR A 179 -9.88 4.47 -8.14
N PHE A 180 -10.62 3.51 -8.72
CA PHE A 180 -11.79 2.92 -8.07
C PHE A 180 -11.45 1.82 -7.07
N GLU A 181 -10.26 1.24 -7.17
CA GLU A 181 -9.78 0.19 -6.26
C GLU A 181 -8.91 0.76 -5.11
N SER A 182 -8.48 2.01 -5.22
CA SER A 182 -7.60 2.68 -4.26
C SER A 182 -8.24 3.89 -3.58
N ALA A 183 -9.49 4.21 -3.88
CA ALA A 183 -10.25 5.27 -3.21
C ALA A 183 -10.97 4.71 -1.97
#